data_ab943aa3f4d13aa0087777d63bfb0c3f
#
_entry.id   ab943aa3f4d13aa0087777d63bfb0c3f
#
_cell.length_a   1.000
_cell.length_b   1.000
_cell.length_c   1.000
_cell.angle_alpha   90.00
_cell.angle_beta   90.00
_cell.angle_gamma   90.00
#
_symmetry.space_group_name_H-M   'P 1'
#
loop_
_entity.id
_entity.type
_entity.pdbx_description
1 polymer ?
#
loop_
_entity_poly.entity_id
_entity_poly.type
_entity_poly.pdbx_seq_one_letter_code
_entity_poly.pdbx_strand_id
1 'polypeptide(L)'
;MQLGGLSSEWQYPYISYWGTNYQCQLNGSNSISLVAKVSNYKVLPSNELQPVMAALATVGPLAVNVDASAWSEYESGVFDSCNQTHPDIDHVVQLVGYGTDQNAGDYWIVRNSWSPLWGENGYIRLRRTATRK
;
A
#
# COMPACT_ATOMS: atom_id res chain seq x y z
N MET A 1 6.64 -13.30 13.74
CA MET A 1 5.80 -13.32 14.95
C MET A 1 4.36 -13.11 14.51
N GLN A 2 3.47 -14.08 14.72
CA GLN A 2 2.04 -13.88 14.42
C GLN A 2 1.42 -13.14 15.60
N LEU A 3 1.05 -11.89 15.40
CA LEU A 3 0.44 -11.03 16.44
C LEU A 3 -1.02 -11.39 16.72
N GLY A 4 -1.56 -12.45 16.14
CA GLY A 4 -2.91 -12.93 16.41
C GLY A 4 -4.06 -12.05 15.86
N GLY A 5 -3.80 -10.83 15.42
CA GLY A 5 -4.81 -9.93 14.86
C GLY A 5 -4.43 -8.46 14.96
N LEU A 6 -5.41 -7.59 14.65
CA LEU A 6 -5.30 -6.14 14.68
C LEU A 6 -6.22 -5.57 15.76
N SER A 7 -5.77 -4.54 16.46
CA SER A 7 -6.57 -3.73 17.36
C SER A 7 -7.31 -2.61 16.61
N SER A 8 -8.25 -1.97 17.29
CA SER A 8 -8.84 -0.73 16.78
C SER A 8 -7.87 0.45 16.92
N GLU A 9 -8.03 1.48 16.09
CA GLU A 9 -7.31 2.75 16.17
C GLU A 9 -7.47 3.42 17.55
N TRP A 10 -8.63 3.28 18.19
CA TRP A 10 -8.91 3.83 19.52
C TRP A 10 -8.08 3.18 20.63
N GLN A 11 -7.79 1.91 20.52
CA GLN A 11 -7.02 1.17 21.54
C GLN A 11 -5.52 1.18 21.27
N TYR A 12 -5.13 1.31 20.00
CA TYR A 12 -3.75 1.35 19.56
C TYR A 12 -3.58 2.37 18.42
N PRO A 13 -3.60 3.68 18.74
CA PRO A 13 -3.53 4.73 17.73
C PRO A 13 -2.17 4.80 17.05
N TYR A 14 -2.14 5.39 15.85
CA TYR A 14 -0.89 5.78 15.20
C TYR A 14 -0.27 6.94 15.97
N ILE A 15 0.95 6.77 16.44
CA ILE A 15 1.68 7.77 17.26
C ILE A 15 3.04 8.16 16.66
N SER A 16 3.43 7.60 15.52
CA SER A 16 4.73 7.86 14.89
C SER A 16 4.74 9.09 13.97
N TYR A 17 3.94 10.12 14.25
CA TYR A 17 3.83 11.34 13.43
C TYR A 17 5.17 12.05 13.18
N TRP A 18 6.11 11.90 14.09
CA TRP A 18 7.44 12.53 14.02
C TRP A 18 8.53 11.55 13.61
N GLY A 19 8.18 10.40 13.03
CA GLY A 19 9.14 9.39 12.59
C GLY A 19 9.80 8.60 13.73
N THR A 20 9.30 8.70 14.96
CA THR A 20 9.83 7.92 16.09
C THR A 20 9.20 6.53 16.12
N ASN A 21 10.03 5.49 16.16
CA ASN A 21 9.60 4.12 16.36
C ASN A 21 9.42 3.85 17.87
N TYR A 22 8.25 3.35 18.23
CA TYR A 22 7.93 2.92 19.59
C TYR A 22 7.89 1.40 19.69
N GLN A 23 8.01 0.88 20.92
CA GLN A 23 7.87 -0.57 21.14
C GLN A 23 6.43 -1.02 20.91
N CYS A 24 6.26 -2.21 20.32
CA CYS A 24 4.95 -2.81 20.13
C CYS A 24 4.28 -3.09 21.48
N GLN A 25 3.10 -2.52 21.71
CA GLN A 25 2.34 -2.67 22.95
C GLN A 25 1.44 -3.91 22.96
N LEU A 26 1.37 -4.67 21.87
CA LEU A 26 0.59 -5.92 21.79
C LEU A 26 1.28 -7.11 22.49
N ASN A 27 2.40 -6.90 23.18
CA ASN A 27 3.14 -7.94 23.88
C ASN A 27 2.46 -8.32 25.22
N GLY A 28 1.41 -9.10 25.13
CA GLY A 28 1.01 -10.07 26.18
C GLY A 28 0.43 -9.58 27.51
N SER A 29 0.53 -8.29 27.87
CA SER A 29 0.09 -7.83 29.19
C SER A 29 -0.86 -6.63 29.19
N ASN A 30 -1.16 -6.07 28.03
CA ASN A 30 -2.05 -4.92 27.93
C ASN A 30 -3.45 -5.35 27.49
N SER A 31 -4.47 -4.71 28.04
CA SER A 31 -5.90 -4.92 27.76
C SER A 31 -6.33 -4.52 26.34
N ILE A 32 -5.43 -4.61 25.36
CA ILE A 32 -5.71 -4.28 23.97
C ILE A 32 -6.44 -5.43 23.32
N SER A 33 -7.71 -5.20 22.97
CA SER A 33 -8.54 -6.20 22.30
C SER A 33 -8.22 -6.24 20.80
N LEU A 34 -8.09 -7.45 20.27
CA LEU A 34 -7.95 -7.68 18.83
C LEU A 34 -9.35 -7.75 18.21
N VAL A 35 -9.65 -6.82 17.32
CA VAL A 35 -10.98 -6.68 16.69
C VAL A 35 -11.04 -7.31 15.29
N ALA A 36 -9.90 -7.57 14.67
CA ALA A 36 -9.80 -8.23 13.38
C ALA A 36 -8.68 -9.27 13.39
N LYS A 37 -8.90 -10.39 12.71
CA LYS A 37 -7.91 -11.46 12.59
C LYS A 37 -7.73 -11.85 11.12
N VAL A 38 -6.49 -12.18 10.77
CA VAL A 38 -6.14 -12.76 9.48
C VAL A 38 -5.75 -14.22 9.73
N SER A 39 -6.50 -15.14 9.13
CA SER A 39 -6.25 -16.58 9.31
C SER A 39 -5.06 -17.07 8.51
N ASN A 40 -4.82 -16.48 7.34
CA ASN A 40 -3.71 -16.82 6.47
C ASN A 40 -3.46 -15.69 5.44
N TYR A 41 -2.35 -15.78 4.71
CA TYR A 41 -2.02 -14.89 3.60
C TYR A 41 -1.35 -15.68 2.47
N LYS A 42 -1.43 -15.14 1.26
CA LYS A 42 -0.74 -15.67 0.09
C LYS A 42 0.18 -14.60 -0.48
N VAL A 43 1.44 -14.95 -0.67
CA VAL A 43 2.40 -14.09 -1.38
C VAL A 43 2.32 -14.41 -2.86
N LEU A 44 2.12 -13.37 -3.68
CA LEU A 44 2.17 -13.48 -5.14
C LEU A 44 3.63 -13.40 -5.63
N PRO A 45 3.93 -13.96 -6.81
CA PRO A 45 5.25 -13.79 -7.41
C PRO A 45 5.61 -12.31 -7.55
N SER A 46 6.82 -11.95 -7.16
CA SER A 46 7.27 -10.55 -7.16
C SER A 46 7.40 -10.02 -8.59
N ASN A 47 6.84 -8.82 -8.82
CA ASN A 47 6.94 -8.10 -10.09
C ASN A 47 6.37 -8.85 -11.31
N GLU A 48 5.39 -9.70 -11.10
CA GLU A 48 4.66 -10.38 -12.16
C GLU A 48 3.27 -9.74 -12.36
N LEU A 49 3.06 -9.18 -13.54
CA LEU A 49 1.84 -8.42 -13.87
C LEU A 49 0.58 -9.28 -13.80
N GLN A 50 0.56 -10.44 -14.46
CA GLN A 50 -0.63 -11.27 -14.61
C GLN A 50 -1.18 -11.83 -13.29
N PRO A 51 -0.36 -12.39 -12.38
CA PRO A 51 -0.83 -12.84 -11.07
C PRO A 51 -1.45 -11.72 -10.23
N VAL A 52 -0.88 -10.50 -10.29
CA VAL A 52 -1.41 -9.34 -9.57
C VAL A 52 -2.76 -8.91 -10.13
N MET A 53 -2.89 -8.77 -11.46
CA MET A 53 -4.15 -8.42 -12.11
C MET A 53 -5.24 -9.47 -11.85
N ALA A 54 -4.91 -10.76 -11.96
CA ALA A 54 -5.84 -11.85 -11.67
C ALA A 54 -6.30 -11.83 -10.20
N ALA A 55 -5.39 -11.62 -9.25
CA ALA A 55 -5.74 -11.54 -7.84
C ALA A 55 -6.65 -10.32 -7.54
N LEU A 56 -6.36 -9.14 -8.11
CA LEU A 56 -7.23 -7.97 -7.99
C LEU A 56 -8.65 -8.24 -8.53
N ALA A 57 -8.75 -8.91 -9.67
CA ALA A 57 -10.05 -9.20 -10.31
C ALA A 57 -10.87 -10.27 -9.59
N THR A 58 -10.23 -11.23 -8.90
CA THR A 58 -10.91 -12.40 -8.32
C THR A 58 -10.99 -12.40 -6.80
N VAL A 59 -10.04 -11.75 -6.13
CA VAL A 59 -9.95 -11.72 -4.65
C VAL A 59 -10.26 -10.32 -4.11
N GLY A 60 -9.74 -9.26 -4.75
CA GLY A 60 -9.91 -7.88 -4.34
C GLY A 60 -8.60 -7.18 -4.02
N PRO A 61 -8.63 -6.11 -3.19
CA PRO A 61 -7.47 -5.29 -2.88
C PRO A 61 -6.29 -6.07 -2.29
N LEU A 62 -5.07 -5.67 -2.65
CA LEU A 62 -3.82 -6.31 -2.26
C LEU A 62 -2.93 -5.34 -1.46
N ALA A 63 -2.23 -5.85 -0.45
CA ALA A 63 -1.13 -5.11 0.17
C ALA A 63 0.11 -5.19 -0.73
N VAL A 64 0.73 -4.05 -1.02
CA VAL A 64 1.93 -3.96 -1.86
C VAL A 64 2.99 -3.07 -1.22
N ASN A 65 4.25 -3.43 -1.44
CA ASN A 65 5.40 -2.63 -1.03
C ASN A 65 5.83 -1.73 -2.18
N VAL A 66 6.12 -0.47 -1.89
CA VAL A 66 6.45 0.55 -2.87
C VAL A 66 7.61 1.43 -2.39
N ASP A 67 8.25 2.09 -3.35
CA ASP A 67 9.10 3.25 -3.11
C ASP A 67 8.21 4.51 -3.25
N ALA A 68 7.94 5.17 -2.14
CA ALA A 68 7.12 6.37 -2.08
C ALA A 68 7.92 7.67 -1.96
N SER A 69 9.24 7.61 -2.10
CA SER A 69 10.16 8.74 -1.91
C SER A 69 9.83 9.97 -2.77
N ALA A 70 9.23 9.77 -3.96
CA ALA A 70 8.87 10.84 -4.89
C ALA A 70 7.36 11.21 -4.87
N TRP A 71 6.58 10.70 -3.90
CA TRP A 71 5.12 10.84 -3.92
C TRP A 71 4.58 12.07 -3.20
N SER A 72 5.39 12.75 -2.38
CA SER A 72 4.94 13.85 -1.52
C SER A 72 4.17 14.93 -2.28
N GLU A 73 4.65 15.31 -3.47
CA GLU A 73 4.11 16.37 -4.30
C GLU A 73 3.08 15.89 -5.36
N TYR A 74 2.65 14.63 -5.27
CA TYR A 74 1.66 14.12 -6.22
C TYR A 74 0.29 14.75 -5.98
N GLU A 75 -0.29 15.35 -7.01
CA GLU A 75 -1.63 15.94 -6.99
C GLU A 75 -2.63 15.10 -7.80
N SER A 76 -2.33 14.79 -9.06
CA SER A 76 -3.23 14.05 -9.95
C SER A 76 -2.54 13.49 -11.18
N GLY A 77 -3.25 12.64 -11.94
CA GLY A 77 -2.80 12.06 -13.19
C GLY A 77 -2.09 10.73 -13.03
N VAL A 78 -1.51 10.20 -14.11
CA VAL A 78 -0.73 8.96 -14.05
C VAL A 78 0.72 9.31 -13.74
N PHE A 79 1.15 8.94 -12.53
CA PHE A 79 2.51 9.18 -12.03
C PHE A 79 3.50 8.21 -12.67
N ASP A 80 4.58 8.73 -13.24
CA ASP A 80 5.61 7.96 -13.94
C ASP A 80 7.05 8.39 -13.54
N SER A 81 7.22 8.92 -12.34
CA SER A 81 8.51 9.44 -11.86
C SER A 81 9.16 8.56 -10.80
N CYS A 82 8.77 7.27 -10.72
CA CYS A 82 9.42 6.32 -9.82
C CYS A 82 10.86 6.02 -10.26
N ASN A 83 11.77 5.88 -9.28
CA ASN A 83 13.13 5.41 -9.54
C ASN A 83 13.10 3.92 -9.92
N GLN A 84 13.32 3.61 -11.19
CA GLN A 84 13.30 2.23 -11.70
C GLN A 84 14.64 1.51 -11.51
N THR A 85 15.73 2.25 -11.27
CA THR A 85 17.08 1.70 -11.22
C THR A 85 17.46 1.24 -9.82
N HIS A 86 17.17 2.07 -8.82
CA HIS A 86 17.49 1.81 -7.42
C HIS A 86 16.28 2.23 -6.55
N PRO A 87 15.18 1.45 -6.56
CA PRO A 87 14.03 1.76 -5.73
C PRO A 87 14.37 1.52 -4.25
N ASP A 88 14.00 2.47 -3.41
CA ASP A 88 14.05 2.32 -1.95
C ASP A 88 12.65 1.94 -1.44
N ILE A 89 12.45 0.67 -1.14
CA ILE A 89 11.14 0.17 -0.68
C ILE A 89 10.93 0.56 0.78
N ASP A 90 10.20 1.65 0.97
CA ASP A 90 10.02 2.33 2.25
C ASP A 90 8.56 2.38 2.75
N HIS A 91 7.58 1.97 1.92
CA HIS A 91 6.18 2.17 2.21
C HIS A 91 5.30 0.98 1.83
N VAL A 92 4.20 0.79 2.57
CA VAL A 92 3.19 -0.24 2.30
C VAL A 92 1.84 0.43 2.05
N VAL A 93 1.22 0.08 0.94
CA VAL A 93 -0.05 0.66 0.48
C VAL A 93 -1.01 -0.41 0.00
N GLN A 94 -2.23 -0.01 -0.35
CA GLN A 94 -3.26 -0.90 -0.85
C GLN A 94 -3.45 -0.71 -2.36
N LEU A 95 -3.11 -1.73 -3.15
CA LEU A 95 -3.44 -1.79 -4.56
C LEU A 95 -4.91 -2.20 -4.71
N VAL A 96 -5.74 -1.30 -5.27
CA VAL A 96 -7.19 -1.49 -5.31
C VAL A 96 -7.74 -1.74 -6.72
N GLY A 97 -6.95 -1.46 -7.77
CA GLY A 97 -7.42 -1.64 -9.12
C GLY A 97 -6.38 -1.27 -10.18
N TYR A 98 -6.84 -1.27 -11.41
CA TYR A 98 -6.07 -0.86 -12.58
C TYR A 98 -6.99 -0.32 -13.67
N GLY A 99 -6.42 0.43 -14.58
CA GLY A 99 -7.16 1.00 -15.72
C GLY A 99 -6.23 1.41 -16.85
N THR A 100 -6.82 2.08 -17.84
CA THR A 100 -6.11 2.65 -18.99
C THR A 100 -6.59 4.08 -19.22
N ASP A 101 -5.65 5.00 -19.28
CA ASP A 101 -5.87 6.38 -19.68
C ASP A 101 -5.56 6.53 -21.17
N GLN A 102 -6.36 7.30 -21.90
CA GLN A 102 -6.19 7.45 -23.36
C GLN A 102 -4.86 8.09 -23.76
N ASN A 103 -4.31 8.96 -22.92
CA ASN A 103 -3.08 9.70 -23.19
C ASN A 103 -1.87 9.13 -22.44
N ALA A 104 -2.07 8.78 -21.17
CA ALA A 104 -1.00 8.32 -20.28
C ALA A 104 -0.81 6.79 -20.29
N GLY A 105 -1.72 6.02 -20.90
CA GLY A 105 -1.65 4.57 -20.99
C GLY A 105 -2.11 3.86 -19.72
N ASP A 106 -1.63 2.64 -19.54
CA ASP A 106 -2.05 1.77 -18.45
C ASP A 106 -1.56 2.23 -17.08
N TYR A 107 -2.40 2.04 -16.04
CA TYR A 107 -2.05 2.44 -14.68
C TYR A 107 -2.61 1.47 -13.63
N TRP A 108 -2.00 1.53 -12.45
CA TRP A 108 -2.49 0.99 -11.19
C TRP A 108 -3.22 2.05 -10.40
N ILE A 109 -4.24 1.66 -9.64
CA ILE A 109 -4.93 2.52 -8.66
C ILE A 109 -4.51 2.07 -7.28
N VAL A 110 -3.86 2.95 -6.54
CA VAL A 110 -3.30 2.68 -5.23
C VAL A 110 -3.93 3.60 -4.20
N ARG A 111 -4.47 3.02 -3.12
CA ARG A 111 -4.94 3.76 -1.96
C ARG A 111 -3.78 3.98 -1.01
N ASN A 112 -3.49 5.26 -0.71
CA ASN A 112 -2.48 5.66 0.26
C ASN A 112 -3.10 5.91 1.65
N SER A 113 -2.26 6.18 2.64
CA SER A 113 -2.61 6.48 4.03
C SER A 113 -2.20 7.89 4.49
N TRP A 114 -2.07 8.84 3.53
CA TRP A 114 -1.60 10.21 3.78
C TRP A 114 -2.72 11.26 3.79
N SER A 115 -3.96 10.88 4.15
CA SER A 115 -5.16 11.74 4.13
C SER A 115 -5.87 11.76 2.77
N PRO A 116 -7.20 11.96 2.77
CA PRO A 116 -7.96 12.19 1.53
C PRO A 116 -7.65 13.54 0.86
N LEU A 117 -6.92 14.43 1.51
CA LEU A 117 -6.48 15.71 0.92
C LEU A 117 -5.23 15.57 0.04
N TRP A 118 -4.53 14.44 0.12
CA TRP A 118 -3.38 14.14 -0.71
C TRP A 118 -3.80 13.45 -2.01
N GLY A 119 -3.15 13.82 -3.11
CA GLY A 119 -3.36 13.21 -4.42
C GLY A 119 -4.83 13.24 -4.89
N GLU A 120 -5.25 12.19 -5.55
CA GLU A 120 -6.62 12.03 -6.03
C GLU A 120 -7.53 11.46 -4.92
N ASN A 121 -7.95 12.29 -3.98
CA ASN A 121 -8.76 11.92 -2.81
C ASN A 121 -8.12 10.82 -1.94
N GLY A 122 -6.80 10.86 -1.76
CA GLY A 122 -6.03 9.87 -1.02
C GLY A 122 -5.51 8.71 -1.86
N TYR A 123 -5.71 8.76 -3.18
CA TYR A 123 -5.25 7.75 -4.14
C TYR A 123 -4.17 8.32 -5.05
N ILE A 124 -3.38 7.41 -5.63
CA ILE A 124 -2.42 7.70 -6.68
C ILE A 124 -2.63 6.72 -7.84
N ARG A 125 -2.54 7.21 -9.06
CA ARG A 125 -2.45 6.38 -10.25
C ARG A 125 -0.99 6.24 -10.67
N LEU A 126 -0.46 5.03 -10.61
CA LEU A 126 0.93 4.73 -10.99
C LEU A 126 0.95 4.13 -12.39
N ARG A 127 1.89 4.56 -13.23
CA ARG A 127 2.09 3.92 -14.53
C ARG A 127 2.30 2.41 -14.39
N ARG A 128 1.56 1.64 -15.18
CA ARG A 128 1.68 0.18 -15.28
C ARG A 128 2.34 -0.19 -16.58
N THR A 129 3.47 -0.88 -16.50
CA THR A 129 4.19 -1.38 -17.68
C THR A 129 4.19 -2.91 -17.66
N ALA A 130 4.14 -3.52 -18.83
CA ALA A 130 4.18 -4.99 -18.96
C ALA A 130 5.58 -5.57 -18.74
N THR A 131 6.60 -4.75 -18.83
CA THR A 131 8.01 -5.15 -18.70
C THR A 131 8.73 -4.27 -17.69
N ARG A 132 9.61 -4.88 -16.89
CA ARG A 132 10.65 -4.13 -16.18
C ARG A 132 11.45 -3.34 -17.22
N LYS A 133 11.57 -2.04 -17.05
CA LYS A 133 12.60 -1.28 -17.73
C LYS A 133 13.89 -1.37 -16.95
#